data_fea05771209d035f03368485b18a974b
#
_entry.id   fea05771209d035f03368485b18a974b
#
_cell.length_a   1.000
_cell.length_b   1.000
_cell.length_c   1.000
_cell.angle_alpha   90.00
_cell.angle_beta   90.00
_cell.angle_gamma   90.00
#
_symmetry.space_group_name_H-M   'P 1'
#
loop_
_entity.id
_entity.type
_entity.pdbx_description
1 polymer ?
#
loop_
_entity_poly.entity_id
_entity_poly.type
_entity_poly.pdbx_seq_one_letter_code
_entity_poly.pdbx_strand_id
1 'polypeptide(L)'
;MENWVKTWDVLKNDLMPPPHKKQLTQAEKDSLTQWIQKEAFKYDPLKPDPGKAVIRRLNREEYNNTINDLFELTLELNEEFPPDDTGFGFDNIGSVLTTSPMLLEKYLGAAEQVIERLFPDEN
;
A
#
# COMPACT_ATOMS: atom_id res chain seq x y z
N MET A 1 20.79 -5.08 3.25
CA MET A 1 19.44 -5.51 3.65
C MET A 1 18.84 -6.52 2.64
N GLU A 2 18.78 -6.20 1.36
CA GLU A 2 18.20 -7.04 0.30
C GLU A 2 18.73 -8.48 0.25
N ASN A 3 20.03 -8.68 0.36
CA ASN A 3 20.63 -10.03 0.36
C ASN A 3 20.16 -10.89 1.54
N TRP A 4 19.94 -10.30 2.71
CA TRP A 4 19.44 -11.03 3.88
C TRP A 4 17.95 -11.42 3.72
N VAL A 5 17.16 -10.58 3.07
CA VAL A 5 15.75 -10.92 2.75
C VAL A 5 15.71 -12.12 1.81
N LYS A 6 16.49 -12.10 0.72
CA LYS A 6 16.60 -13.24 -0.21
C LYS A 6 17.08 -14.51 0.49
N THR A 7 18.10 -14.40 1.35
CA THR A 7 18.64 -15.55 2.09
C THR A 7 17.59 -16.14 3.02
N TRP A 8 16.87 -15.31 3.76
CA TRP A 8 15.82 -15.74 4.67
C TRP A 8 14.66 -16.42 3.91
N ASP A 9 14.25 -15.85 2.78
CA ASP A 9 13.17 -16.38 1.94
C ASP A 9 13.51 -17.77 1.37
N VAL A 10 14.70 -17.94 0.81
CA VAL A 10 15.11 -19.24 0.24
C VAL A 10 15.32 -20.32 1.31
N LEU A 11 15.75 -19.94 2.52
CA LEU A 11 15.86 -20.88 3.65
C LEU A 11 14.47 -21.29 4.17
N LYS A 12 13.55 -20.35 4.29
CA LYS A 12 12.20 -20.57 4.78
C LYS A 12 11.37 -21.45 3.84
N ASN A 13 11.57 -21.28 2.54
CA ASN A 13 10.84 -22.01 1.50
C ASN A 13 11.55 -23.30 1.04
N ASP A 14 12.58 -23.76 1.75
CA ASP A 14 13.35 -24.97 1.45
C ASP A 14 13.99 -24.99 0.04
N LEU A 15 14.26 -23.80 -0.52
CA LEU A 15 14.90 -23.66 -1.83
C LEU A 15 16.43 -23.79 -1.76
N MET A 16 17.00 -23.67 -0.56
CA MET A 16 18.42 -23.79 -0.30
C MET A 16 18.67 -24.56 1.01
N PRO A 17 19.66 -25.45 1.08
CA PRO A 17 20.56 -25.91 0.01
C PRO A 17 19.85 -26.68 -1.12
N PRO A 18 20.44 -26.75 -2.35
CA PRO A 18 19.86 -27.53 -3.44
C PRO A 18 19.68 -29.03 -3.06
N PRO A 19 18.71 -29.76 -3.64
CA PRO A 19 18.35 -31.13 -3.22
C PRO A 19 19.50 -32.15 -3.22
N HIS A 20 20.52 -31.93 -4.07
CA HIS A 20 21.70 -32.80 -4.18
C HIS A 20 22.85 -32.45 -3.23
N LYS A 21 22.68 -31.45 -2.37
CA LYS A 21 23.63 -31.04 -1.33
C LYS A 21 23.15 -31.48 0.05
N LYS A 22 24.08 -31.49 1.01
CA LYS A 22 23.75 -31.78 2.41
C LYS A 22 22.68 -30.80 2.87
N GLN A 23 21.55 -31.31 3.30
CA GLN A 23 20.44 -30.51 3.82
C GLN A 23 20.72 -30.12 5.27
N LEU A 24 20.20 -28.95 5.66
CA LEU A 24 20.20 -28.50 7.04
C LEU A 24 19.17 -29.28 7.85
N THR A 25 19.50 -29.58 9.08
CA THR A 25 18.50 -30.06 10.04
C THR A 25 17.50 -28.94 10.39
N GLN A 26 16.32 -29.30 10.88
CA GLN A 26 15.34 -28.29 11.30
C GLN A 26 15.89 -27.34 12.35
N ALA A 27 16.64 -27.87 13.34
CA ALA A 27 17.26 -27.06 14.37
C ALA A 27 18.29 -26.05 13.83
N GLU A 28 19.07 -26.44 12.80
CA GLU A 28 20.01 -25.52 12.13
C GLU A 28 19.26 -24.43 11.34
N LYS A 29 18.18 -24.78 10.64
CA LYS A 29 17.33 -23.81 9.93
C LYS A 29 16.70 -22.80 10.90
N ASP A 30 16.12 -23.30 12.00
CA ASP A 30 15.48 -22.46 13.01
C ASP A 30 16.51 -21.49 13.64
N SER A 31 17.70 -21.99 13.95
CA SER A 31 18.77 -21.15 14.50
C SER A 31 19.22 -20.07 13.53
N LEU A 32 19.40 -20.41 12.24
CA LEU A 32 19.77 -19.45 11.20
C LEU A 32 18.67 -18.40 10.95
N THR A 33 17.42 -18.84 10.84
CA THR A 33 16.30 -17.93 10.60
C THR A 33 16.09 -16.98 11.77
N GLN A 34 16.17 -17.46 13.00
CA GLN A 34 16.11 -16.62 14.20
C GLN A 34 17.27 -15.62 14.26
N TRP A 35 18.49 -16.06 13.94
CA TRP A 35 19.63 -15.16 13.89
C TRP A 35 19.46 -14.07 12.85
N ILE A 36 19.01 -14.40 11.63
CA ILE A 36 18.75 -13.42 10.57
C ILE A 36 17.68 -12.41 11.03
N GLN A 37 16.59 -12.89 11.63
CA GLN A 37 15.54 -12.00 12.13
C GLN A 37 16.07 -11.04 13.20
N LYS A 38 16.81 -11.54 14.16
CA LYS A 38 17.30 -10.73 15.28
C LYS A 38 18.43 -9.79 14.89
N GLU A 39 19.44 -10.29 14.17
CA GLU A 39 20.67 -9.53 13.92
C GLU A 39 20.64 -8.75 12.60
N ALA A 40 20.09 -9.34 11.53
CA ALA A 40 20.03 -8.67 10.24
C ALA A 40 18.81 -7.77 10.10
N PHE A 41 17.62 -8.22 10.53
CA PHE A 41 16.39 -7.44 10.44
C PHE A 41 16.13 -6.59 11.68
N LYS A 42 16.86 -6.82 12.77
CA LYS A 42 16.65 -6.13 14.06
C LYS A 42 15.20 -6.29 14.58
N TYR A 43 14.57 -7.41 14.22
CA TYR A 43 13.20 -7.68 14.63
C TYR A 43 13.13 -8.02 16.12
N ASP A 44 12.35 -7.23 16.86
CA ASP A 44 12.03 -7.47 18.27
C ASP A 44 10.51 -7.69 18.38
N PRO A 45 10.03 -8.91 18.69
CA PRO A 45 8.61 -9.19 18.82
C PRO A 45 7.92 -8.42 19.95
N LEU A 46 8.69 -7.91 20.92
CA LEU A 46 8.17 -7.09 22.02
C LEU A 46 8.03 -5.60 21.65
N LYS A 47 8.67 -5.20 20.55
CA LYS A 47 8.61 -3.84 20.02
C LYS A 47 8.39 -3.89 18.52
N PRO A 48 7.20 -4.33 18.06
CA PRO A 48 6.91 -4.38 16.63
C PRO A 48 7.02 -2.98 16.05
N ASP A 49 7.80 -2.84 14.97
CA ASP A 49 7.87 -1.60 14.22
C ASP A 49 6.61 -1.52 13.32
N PRO A 50 5.68 -0.60 13.56
CA PRO A 50 4.49 -0.44 12.73
C PRO A 50 4.82 0.14 11.34
N GLY A 51 6.09 0.38 11.05
CA GLY A 51 6.53 1.07 9.85
C GLY A 51 6.33 2.59 9.94
N LYS A 52 6.55 3.27 8.82
CA LYS A 52 6.33 4.71 8.75
C LYS A 52 4.86 4.99 8.46
N ALA A 53 4.20 5.70 9.35
CA ALA A 53 2.93 6.32 9.03
C ALA A 53 3.17 7.37 7.94
N VAL A 54 2.57 7.20 6.78
CA VAL A 54 2.59 8.19 5.70
C VAL A 54 1.20 8.83 5.61
N ILE A 55 1.18 10.15 5.48
CA ILE A 55 -0.03 10.85 5.10
C ILE A 55 -0.26 10.52 3.63
N ARG A 56 -1.39 9.88 3.32
CA ARG A 56 -1.79 9.57 1.96
C ARG A 56 -3.07 10.33 1.59
N ARG A 57 -3.23 10.64 0.32
CA ARG A 57 -4.53 11.02 -0.21
C ARG A 57 -5.41 9.78 -0.39
N LEU A 58 -6.69 9.97 -0.54
CA LEU A 58 -7.60 8.92 -0.99
C LEU A 58 -7.26 8.56 -2.45
N ASN A 59 -7.42 7.29 -2.82
CA ASN A 59 -7.44 6.93 -4.23
C ASN A 59 -8.78 7.36 -4.84
N ARG A 60 -8.93 7.26 -6.16
CA ARG A 60 -10.13 7.76 -6.87
C ARG A 60 -11.42 7.08 -6.40
N GLU A 61 -11.41 5.79 -6.10
CA GLU A 61 -12.57 5.05 -5.61
C GLU A 61 -12.91 5.43 -4.17
N GLU A 62 -11.91 5.52 -3.30
CA GLU A 62 -12.08 5.97 -1.92
C GLU A 62 -12.63 7.40 -1.87
N TYR A 63 -12.14 8.29 -2.77
CA TYR A 63 -12.63 9.66 -2.87
C TYR A 63 -14.11 9.69 -3.31
N ASN A 64 -14.45 8.99 -4.40
CA ASN A 64 -15.82 8.91 -4.90
C ASN A 64 -16.78 8.41 -3.83
N ASN A 65 -16.46 7.30 -3.17
CA ASN A 65 -17.29 6.72 -2.13
C ASN A 65 -17.43 7.67 -0.93
N THR A 66 -16.33 8.30 -0.50
CA THR A 66 -16.35 9.24 0.63
C THR A 66 -17.25 10.43 0.36
N ILE A 67 -17.19 11.03 -0.84
CA ILE A 67 -18.03 12.17 -1.19
C ILE A 67 -19.49 11.75 -1.30
N ASN A 68 -19.79 10.63 -1.94
CA ASN A 68 -21.14 10.13 -2.05
C ASN A 68 -21.75 9.81 -0.68
N ASP A 69 -21.01 9.16 0.20
CA ASP A 69 -21.47 8.84 1.56
C ASP A 69 -21.67 10.11 2.41
N LEU A 70 -20.76 11.09 2.30
CA LEU A 70 -20.82 12.31 3.11
C LEU A 70 -22.01 13.20 2.77
N PHE A 71 -22.36 13.28 1.48
CA PHE A 71 -23.41 14.16 0.97
C PHE A 71 -24.68 13.43 0.52
N GLU A 72 -24.75 12.12 0.74
CA GLU A 72 -25.87 11.25 0.30
C GLU A 72 -26.15 11.39 -1.20
N LEU A 73 -25.08 11.46 -2.01
CA LEU A 73 -25.14 11.60 -3.46
C LEU A 73 -24.85 10.25 -4.16
N THR A 74 -25.09 10.24 -5.47
CA THR A 74 -24.75 9.12 -6.38
C THR A 74 -24.08 9.68 -7.63
N LEU A 75 -22.86 10.20 -7.46
CA LEU A 75 -22.05 10.75 -8.54
C LEU A 75 -20.94 9.75 -8.92
N GLU A 76 -20.54 9.77 -10.18
CA GLU A 76 -19.44 8.94 -10.72
C GLU A 76 -18.18 9.80 -10.92
N LEU A 77 -17.72 10.45 -9.83
CA LEU A 77 -16.57 11.36 -9.86
C LEU A 77 -15.25 10.66 -10.25
N ASN A 78 -15.15 9.37 -9.92
CA ASN A 78 -13.97 8.55 -10.21
C ASN A 78 -13.66 8.39 -11.70
N GLU A 79 -14.64 8.52 -12.58
CA GLU A 79 -14.43 8.42 -14.04
C GLU A 79 -13.60 9.58 -14.62
N GLU A 80 -13.68 10.75 -14.01
CA GLU A 80 -12.94 11.92 -14.44
C GLU A 80 -11.48 11.98 -13.92
N PHE A 81 -11.18 11.18 -12.90
CA PHE A 81 -9.84 11.14 -12.33
C PHE A 81 -8.90 10.25 -13.15
N PRO A 82 -7.63 10.65 -13.30
CA PRO A 82 -6.64 9.76 -13.87
C PRO A 82 -6.50 8.49 -13.00
N PRO A 83 -6.11 7.36 -13.59
CA PRO A 83 -5.82 6.17 -12.80
C PRO A 83 -4.74 6.46 -11.76
N ASP A 84 -4.92 5.90 -10.57
CA ASP A 84 -3.95 6.03 -9.50
C ASP A 84 -2.68 5.22 -9.78
N ASP A 85 -1.54 5.75 -9.33
CA ASP A 85 -0.30 4.99 -9.35
C ASP A 85 -0.42 3.76 -8.44
N THR A 86 0.10 2.64 -8.91
CA THR A 86 0.08 1.39 -8.17
C THR A 86 1.44 1.03 -7.59
N GLY A 87 1.45 0.50 -6.38
CA GLY A 87 2.63 -0.09 -5.78
C GLY A 87 2.37 -1.57 -5.44
N PHE A 88 3.24 -2.48 -5.88
CA PHE A 88 3.08 -3.93 -5.65
C PHE A 88 1.72 -4.49 -6.12
N GLY A 89 1.08 -3.87 -7.10
CA GLY A 89 -0.25 -4.25 -7.60
C GLY A 89 -1.44 -3.66 -6.83
N PHE A 90 -1.20 -2.76 -5.88
CA PHE A 90 -2.22 -2.08 -5.09
C PHE A 90 -2.21 -0.57 -5.35
N ASP A 91 -3.40 0.03 -5.42
CA ASP A 91 -3.64 1.46 -5.67
C ASP A 91 -3.87 2.29 -4.40
N ASN A 92 -3.73 1.68 -3.24
CA ASN A 92 -3.94 2.32 -1.93
C ASN A 92 -2.65 2.49 -1.11
N ILE A 93 -1.48 2.30 -1.73
CA ILE A 93 -0.19 2.48 -1.05
C ILE A 93 0.17 3.96 -0.97
N GLY A 94 0.18 4.51 0.23
CA GLY A 94 0.40 5.92 0.48
C GLY A 94 1.70 6.51 -0.09
N SER A 95 2.76 5.71 -0.20
CA SER A 95 4.04 6.17 -0.76
C SER A 95 4.03 6.38 -2.27
N VAL A 96 3.04 5.83 -2.99
CA VAL A 96 2.90 6.00 -4.45
C VAL A 96 1.77 6.95 -4.83
N LEU A 97 0.82 7.23 -3.93
CA LEU A 97 -0.28 8.14 -4.16
C LEU A 97 0.19 9.61 -4.12
N THR A 98 0.72 10.08 -5.22
CA THR A 98 1.17 11.48 -5.38
C THR A 98 0.02 12.40 -5.80
N THR A 99 0.18 13.71 -5.57
CA THR A 99 -0.78 14.72 -6.03
C THR A 99 -0.12 15.55 -7.13
N SER A 100 -0.60 15.41 -8.36
CA SER A 100 -0.17 16.22 -9.49
C SER A 100 -1.04 17.47 -9.65
N PRO A 101 -0.57 18.52 -10.35
CA PRO A 101 -1.41 19.68 -10.69
C PRO A 101 -2.70 19.31 -11.42
N MET A 102 -2.61 18.37 -12.37
CA MET A 102 -3.78 17.86 -13.11
C MET A 102 -4.80 17.19 -12.16
N LEU A 103 -4.33 16.44 -11.17
CA LEU A 103 -5.21 15.83 -10.18
C LEU A 103 -5.90 16.88 -9.31
N LEU A 104 -5.20 17.97 -8.98
CA LEU A 104 -5.79 19.08 -8.24
C LEU A 104 -6.91 19.76 -9.02
N GLU A 105 -6.74 19.98 -10.33
CA GLU A 105 -7.79 20.49 -11.22
C GLU A 105 -9.02 19.57 -11.21
N LYS A 106 -8.81 18.25 -11.21
CA LYS A 106 -9.90 17.27 -11.13
C LYS A 106 -10.64 17.34 -9.80
N TYR A 107 -9.95 17.53 -8.68
CA TYR A 107 -10.60 17.75 -7.40
C TYR A 107 -11.45 19.02 -7.38
N LEU A 108 -11.00 20.11 -8.01
CA LEU A 108 -11.76 21.34 -8.13
C LEU A 108 -13.04 21.14 -8.98
N GLY A 109 -12.91 20.46 -10.14
CA GLY A 109 -14.06 20.14 -10.98
C GLY A 109 -15.07 19.21 -10.27
N ALA A 110 -14.59 18.22 -9.52
CA ALA A 110 -15.46 17.37 -8.72
C ALA A 110 -16.19 18.16 -7.62
N ALA A 111 -15.51 19.12 -6.97
CA ALA A 111 -16.13 19.98 -5.98
C ALA A 111 -17.24 20.87 -6.61
N GLU A 112 -17.03 21.41 -7.82
CA GLU A 112 -18.04 22.15 -8.56
C GLU A 112 -19.27 21.29 -8.82
N GLN A 113 -19.12 20.07 -9.33
CA GLN A 113 -20.24 19.13 -9.56
C GLN A 113 -21.02 18.82 -8.27
N VAL A 114 -20.33 18.63 -7.16
CA VAL A 114 -20.95 18.39 -5.85
C VAL A 114 -21.76 19.60 -5.42
N ILE A 115 -21.20 20.82 -5.56
CA ILE A 115 -21.89 22.07 -5.20
C ILE A 115 -23.13 22.28 -6.08
N GLU A 116 -23.02 22.11 -7.38
CA GLU A 116 -24.17 22.23 -8.32
C GLU A 116 -25.28 21.23 -7.97
N ARG A 117 -24.92 20.03 -7.54
CA ARG A 117 -25.90 19.01 -7.17
C ARG A 117 -26.59 19.31 -5.84
N LEU A 118 -25.85 19.89 -4.87
CA LEU A 118 -26.41 20.24 -3.56
C LEU A 118 -27.19 21.55 -3.58
N PHE A 119 -26.77 22.49 -4.42
CA PHE A 119 -27.34 23.82 -4.51
C PHE A 119 -27.69 24.15 -5.99
N PRO A 120 -28.69 23.46 -6.57
CA PRO A 120 -29.08 23.75 -7.93
C PRO A 120 -29.57 25.19 -8.04
N ASP A 121 -29.11 25.92 -9.07
CA ASP A 121 -29.57 27.27 -9.33
C ASP A 121 -31.11 27.27 -9.51
N GLU A 122 -31.82 27.98 -8.66
CA GLU A 122 -33.27 28.23 -8.84
C GLU A 122 -33.45 29.18 -10.02
N ASN A 123 -33.72 28.64 -11.22
CA ASN A 123 -34.20 29.38 -12.38
C ASN A 123 -35.75 29.42 -12.40
#